data_eb7095af50366af89e080e2dd985f20f
#
_entry.id   eb7095af50366af89e080e2dd985f20f
#
_cell.length_a   1.000
_cell.length_b   1.000
_cell.length_c   1.000
_cell.angle_alpha   90.00
_cell.angle_beta   90.00
_cell.angle_gamma   90.00
#
_symmetry.space_group_name_H-M   'P 1'
#
loop_
_entity.id
_entity.type
_entity.pdbx_description
1 polymer ?
#
loop_
_entity_poly.entity_id
_entity_poly.type
_entity_poly.pdbx_seq_one_letter_code
_entity_poly.pdbx_strand_id
1 'polypeptide(L)'
;MAEKIRVAVAAAAGRMGRAAIRAVAAQPDMMLVAALGRQHGVGQDAGTVAGVGALGVTIAGTPGTLFDAKPDVLIDFTPGPAAVEHARAAVPAGVRPVIGGTGMSQADLDALAALCASKRIGAVVAPNFALGAVLMMEFSRQAAKYFPHVEIIELHHDHKRDAPSGTALKTAAAVAAARTSVPPLAVKEEQTLQGARGARAEGIPIHSVRLPGLVAHQEVIFGGPGQTLTIRHDSVNEESFMPGLLLATRRVRSLTGLIFGLEKLLES
;
A
#
# COMPACT_ATOMS: atom_id res chain seq x y z
N MET A 1 13.23 -0.78 -29.97
CA MET A 1 12.64 -1.33 -28.72
C MET A 1 12.46 -0.16 -27.76
N ALA A 2 11.33 -0.04 -27.08
CA ALA A 2 11.16 0.97 -26.05
C ALA A 2 12.19 0.79 -24.94
N GLU A 3 12.74 1.87 -24.40
CA GLU A 3 13.70 1.84 -23.30
C GLU A 3 13.02 1.29 -22.04
N LYS A 4 13.66 0.31 -21.39
CA LYS A 4 13.12 -0.30 -20.16
C LYS A 4 13.22 0.66 -19.00
N ILE A 5 12.21 0.64 -18.13
CA ILE A 5 12.22 1.38 -16.85
C ILE A 5 13.31 0.79 -15.95
N ARG A 6 14.26 1.60 -15.56
CA ARG A 6 15.36 1.24 -14.67
C ARG A 6 14.92 1.37 -13.23
N VAL A 7 14.83 0.25 -12.52
CA VAL A 7 14.25 0.19 -11.17
C VAL A 7 15.33 -0.10 -10.15
N ALA A 8 15.39 0.70 -9.09
CA ALA A 8 16.10 0.41 -7.86
C ALA A 8 15.10 -0.10 -6.80
N VAL A 9 15.54 -1.04 -5.93
CA VAL A 9 14.70 -1.56 -4.85
C VAL A 9 15.43 -1.43 -3.51
N ALA A 10 14.84 -0.68 -2.57
CA ALA A 10 15.28 -0.61 -1.18
C ALA A 10 14.53 -1.63 -0.30
N ALA A 11 15.15 -2.08 0.78
CA ALA A 11 14.76 -3.23 1.58
C ALA A 11 14.73 -4.55 0.75
N ALA A 12 15.67 -4.71 -0.20
CA ALA A 12 15.69 -5.74 -1.23
C ALA A 12 15.62 -7.18 -0.69
N ALA A 13 16.25 -7.47 0.44
CA ALA A 13 16.23 -8.80 1.07
C ALA A 13 15.01 -9.05 1.98
N GLY A 14 14.20 -8.03 2.23
CA GLY A 14 12.94 -8.14 2.98
C GLY A 14 11.83 -8.86 2.20
N ARG A 15 10.77 -9.25 2.89
CA ARG A 15 9.62 -9.95 2.29
C ARG A 15 9.06 -9.20 1.08
N MET A 16 8.70 -7.91 1.26
CA MET A 16 8.15 -7.08 0.17
C MET A 16 9.20 -6.72 -0.90
N GLY A 17 10.46 -6.48 -0.51
CA GLY A 17 11.54 -6.20 -1.46
C GLY A 17 11.79 -7.37 -2.40
N ARG A 18 11.83 -8.60 -1.90
CA ARG A 18 11.97 -9.82 -2.72
C ARG A 18 10.79 -10.00 -3.66
N ALA A 19 9.56 -9.76 -3.19
CA ALA A 19 8.37 -9.81 -4.04
C ALA A 19 8.43 -8.74 -5.15
N ALA A 20 8.85 -7.52 -4.83
CA ALA A 20 9.05 -6.45 -5.81
C ALA A 20 10.11 -6.80 -6.86
N ILE A 21 11.24 -7.39 -6.45
CA ILE A 21 12.29 -7.84 -7.38
C ILE A 21 11.75 -8.91 -8.33
N ARG A 22 11.02 -9.92 -7.82
CA ARG A 22 10.36 -10.93 -8.67
C ARG A 22 9.40 -10.29 -9.67
N ALA A 23 8.56 -9.38 -9.18
CA ALA A 23 7.58 -8.71 -10.02
C ALA A 23 8.22 -7.86 -11.11
N VAL A 24 9.26 -7.09 -10.79
CA VAL A 24 10.03 -6.28 -11.75
C VAL A 24 10.75 -7.16 -12.78
N ALA A 25 11.41 -8.23 -12.33
CA ALA A 25 12.13 -9.15 -13.23
C ALA A 25 11.22 -9.86 -14.24
N ALA A 26 9.95 -10.08 -13.89
CA ALA A 26 8.95 -10.68 -14.77
C ALA A 26 8.38 -9.69 -15.82
N GLN A 27 8.67 -8.38 -15.73
CA GLN A 27 8.13 -7.40 -16.68
C GLN A 27 9.06 -7.17 -17.88
N PRO A 28 8.53 -7.22 -19.11
CA PRO A 28 9.33 -6.97 -20.32
C PRO A 28 9.79 -5.51 -20.44
N ASP A 29 9.08 -4.57 -19.85
CA ASP A 29 9.29 -3.12 -19.87
C ASP A 29 10.08 -2.57 -18.67
N MET A 30 10.58 -3.44 -17.77
CA MET A 30 11.33 -3.05 -16.58
C MET A 30 12.65 -3.81 -16.49
N MET A 31 13.60 -3.26 -15.72
CA MET A 31 14.83 -3.95 -15.33
C MET A 31 15.30 -3.49 -13.96
N LEU A 32 15.70 -4.42 -13.12
CA LEU A 32 16.38 -4.12 -11.87
C LEU A 32 17.80 -3.63 -12.18
N VAL A 33 18.19 -2.49 -11.61
CA VAL A 33 19.53 -1.91 -11.82
C VAL A 33 20.28 -1.65 -10.52
N ALA A 34 19.59 -1.56 -9.39
CA ALA A 34 20.19 -1.39 -8.08
C ALA A 34 19.33 -2.05 -7.00
N ALA A 35 19.95 -2.48 -5.92
CA ALA A 35 19.27 -3.08 -4.78
C ALA A 35 19.97 -2.65 -3.48
N LEU A 36 19.19 -2.27 -2.45
CA LEU A 36 19.69 -1.88 -1.13
C LEU A 36 19.16 -2.81 -0.06
N GLY A 37 20.03 -3.34 0.77
CA GLY A 37 19.71 -4.05 2.01
C GLY A 37 20.40 -3.41 3.20
N ARG A 38 20.00 -3.75 4.42
CA ARG A 38 20.64 -3.24 5.64
C ARG A 38 21.70 -4.19 6.17
N GLN A 39 21.41 -5.47 6.28
CA GLN A 39 22.29 -6.51 6.80
C GLN A 39 22.14 -7.81 6.00
N HIS A 40 20.89 -8.33 5.93
CA HIS A 40 20.64 -9.57 5.20
C HIS A 40 20.77 -9.36 3.69
N GLY A 41 21.41 -10.32 3.03
CA GLY A 41 21.57 -10.35 1.58
C GLY A 41 22.61 -9.37 1.02
N VAL A 42 23.22 -8.50 1.84
CA VAL A 42 24.27 -7.57 1.38
C VAL A 42 25.45 -8.37 0.82
N GLY A 43 25.94 -7.96 -0.37
CA GLY A 43 26.97 -8.64 -1.12
C GLY A 43 26.48 -9.81 -1.99
N GLN A 44 25.20 -10.22 -1.86
CA GLN A 44 24.61 -11.29 -2.69
C GLN A 44 23.86 -10.70 -3.88
N ASP A 45 23.65 -11.51 -4.92
CA ASP A 45 22.83 -11.13 -6.07
C ASP A 45 21.35 -11.02 -5.66
N ALA A 46 20.72 -9.91 -6.03
CA ALA A 46 19.35 -9.58 -5.65
C ALA A 46 18.32 -10.57 -6.23
N GLY A 47 18.53 -11.05 -7.43
CA GLY A 47 17.67 -12.04 -8.07
C GLY A 47 17.78 -13.41 -7.40
N THR A 48 18.99 -13.81 -7.03
CA THR A 48 19.23 -15.05 -6.26
C THR A 48 18.52 -14.98 -4.90
N VAL A 49 18.65 -13.86 -4.17
CA VAL A 49 17.97 -13.63 -2.89
C VAL A 49 16.45 -13.61 -3.06
N ALA A 50 15.96 -13.09 -4.17
CA ALA A 50 14.52 -13.06 -4.49
C ALA A 50 13.97 -14.39 -5.02
N GLY A 51 14.84 -15.35 -5.40
CA GLY A 51 14.44 -16.67 -5.90
C GLY A 51 14.10 -16.72 -7.41
N VAL A 52 14.65 -15.79 -8.23
CA VAL A 52 14.41 -15.75 -9.70
C VAL A 52 15.67 -16.02 -10.53
N GLY A 53 16.74 -16.52 -9.90
CA GLY A 53 18.05 -16.66 -10.53
C GLY A 53 18.85 -15.36 -10.48
N ALA A 54 20.10 -15.42 -10.95
CA ALA A 54 20.99 -14.26 -10.92
C ALA A 54 20.54 -13.18 -11.90
N LEU A 55 20.45 -11.95 -11.42
CA LEU A 55 20.13 -10.75 -12.23
C LEU A 55 21.37 -9.85 -12.48
N GLY A 56 22.52 -10.18 -11.91
CA GLY A 56 23.75 -9.38 -12.03
C GLY A 56 23.72 -8.10 -11.17
N VAL A 57 22.81 -8.00 -10.21
CA VAL A 57 22.64 -6.82 -9.35
C VAL A 57 22.96 -7.21 -7.91
N THR A 58 24.08 -6.73 -7.39
CA THR A 58 24.47 -6.98 -6.00
C THR A 58 23.69 -6.09 -5.05
N ILE A 59 23.20 -6.66 -3.95
CA ILE A 59 22.55 -5.90 -2.88
C ILE A 59 23.62 -5.09 -2.13
N ALA A 60 23.54 -3.78 -2.23
CA ALA A 60 24.43 -2.85 -1.52
C ALA A 60 24.00 -2.65 -0.06
N GLY A 61 24.97 -2.34 0.81
CA GLY A 61 24.74 -2.02 2.22
C GLY A 61 24.58 -0.53 2.53
N THR A 62 24.87 0.34 1.54
CA THR A 62 24.91 1.79 1.71
C THR A 62 23.96 2.50 0.73
N PRO A 63 23.12 3.45 1.18
CA PRO A 63 22.13 4.11 0.32
C PRO A 63 22.74 4.87 -0.86
N GLY A 64 23.94 5.45 -0.72
CA GLY A 64 24.57 6.26 -1.78
C GLY A 64 24.72 5.52 -3.10
N THR A 65 24.95 4.23 -3.07
CA THR A 65 25.15 3.39 -4.27
C THR A 65 23.85 3.14 -5.07
N LEU A 66 22.66 3.41 -4.49
CA LEU A 66 21.39 3.23 -5.20
C LEU A 66 21.31 4.07 -6.48
N PHE A 67 21.95 5.23 -6.49
CA PHE A 67 21.81 6.21 -7.57
C PHE A 67 22.93 6.13 -8.60
N ASP A 68 24.01 5.42 -8.31
CA ASP A 68 25.16 5.23 -9.24
C ASP A 68 24.74 4.53 -10.52
N ALA A 69 23.79 3.60 -10.42
CA ALA A 69 23.20 2.92 -11.56
C ALA A 69 22.17 3.76 -12.35
N LYS A 70 21.93 5.02 -11.98
CA LYS A 70 20.96 5.94 -12.61
C LYS A 70 19.59 5.29 -12.80
N PRO A 71 18.89 4.87 -11.76
CA PRO A 71 17.54 4.34 -11.88
C PRO A 71 16.54 5.45 -12.26
N ASP A 72 15.47 5.09 -12.96
CA ASP A 72 14.32 5.98 -13.20
C ASP A 72 13.40 6.05 -11.98
N VAL A 73 13.23 4.90 -11.30
CA VAL A 73 12.30 4.72 -10.19
C VAL A 73 12.99 4.00 -9.04
N LEU A 74 12.76 4.47 -7.82
CA LEU A 74 13.10 3.81 -6.57
C LEU A 74 11.84 3.23 -5.94
N ILE A 75 11.75 1.91 -5.86
CA ILE A 75 10.75 1.21 -5.04
C ILE A 75 11.32 1.06 -3.63
N ASP A 76 10.58 1.53 -2.60
CA ASP A 76 11.07 1.53 -1.24
C ASP A 76 10.05 0.95 -0.23
N PHE A 77 10.45 -0.13 0.43
CA PHE A 77 9.69 -0.77 1.52
C PHE A 77 10.40 -0.66 2.87
N THR A 78 11.31 0.29 3.03
CA THR A 78 11.93 0.54 4.34
C THR A 78 10.94 1.24 5.28
N PRO A 79 11.14 1.15 6.62
CA PRO A 79 10.35 1.94 7.58
C PRO A 79 10.44 3.44 7.31
N GLY A 80 9.39 4.18 7.69
CA GLY A 80 9.17 5.58 7.35
C GLY A 80 10.39 6.51 7.42
N PRO A 81 11.17 6.58 8.51
CA PRO A 81 12.33 7.47 8.57
C PRO A 81 13.38 7.20 7.50
N ALA A 82 13.72 5.93 7.23
CA ALA A 82 14.67 5.58 6.19
C ALA A 82 14.11 5.83 4.77
N ALA A 83 12.82 5.56 4.55
CA ALA A 83 12.17 5.87 3.28
C ALA A 83 12.16 7.37 2.97
N VAL A 84 11.99 8.22 4.00
CA VAL A 84 12.09 9.68 3.86
C VAL A 84 13.48 10.11 3.43
N GLU A 85 14.52 9.55 4.06
CA GLU A 85 15.93 9.84 3.71
C GLU A 85 16.24 9.42 2.26
N HIS A 86 15.83 8.21 1.88
CA HIS A 86 16.02 7.72 0.52
C HIS A 86 15.27 8.59 -0.52
N ALA A 87 14.03 9.00 -0.23
CA ALA A 87 13.27 9.86 -1.11
C ALA A 87 13.89 11.26 -1.26
N ARG A 88 14.39 11.83 -0.15
CA ARG A 88 15.10 13.11 -0.16
C ARG A 88 16.39 13.08 -1.00
N ALA A 89 17.05 11.93 -1.07
CA ALA A 89 18.22 11.74 -1.92
C ALA A 89 17.81 11.44 -3.39
N ALA A 90 16.76 10.66 -3.61
CA ALA A 90 16.29 10.25 -4.92
C ALA A 90 15.79 11.43 -5.77
N VAL A 91 14.92 12.28 -5.20
CA VAL A 91 14.27 13.37 -5.96
C VAL A 91 15.28 14.35 -6.57
N PRO A 92 16.31 14.87 -5.88
CA PRO A 92 17.34 15.71 -6.50
C PRO A 92 18.18 14.98 -7.56
N ALA A 93 18.31 13.66 -7.45
CA ALA A 93 19.00 12.83 -8.45
C ALA A 93 18.14 12.53 -9.69
N GLY A 94 16.91 13.05 -9.76
CA GLY A 94 15.98 12.80 -10.88
C GLY A 94 15.24 11.45 -10.78
N VAL A 95 15.40 10.73 -9.68
CA VAL A 95 14.80 9.41 -9.45
C VAL A 95 13.44 9.57 -8.77
N ARG A 96 12.45 8.84 -9.24
CA ARG A 96 11.05 8.93 -8.79
C ARG A 96 10.75 7.89 -7.71
N PRO A 97 10.46 8.31 -6.46
CA PRO A 97 10.16 7.36 -5.39
C PRO A 97 8.76 6.76 -5.52
N VAL A 98 8.65 5.44 -5.33
CA VAL A 98 7.41 4.68 -5.10
C VAL A 98 7.55 3.98 -3.75
N ILE A 99 6.91 4.53 -2.73
CA ILE A 99 7.13 4.16 -1.34
C ILE A 99 5.95 3.37 -0.80
N GLY A 100 6.22 2.15 -0.32
CA GLY A 100 5.27 1.28 0.37
C GLY A 100 5.55 1.16 1.88
N GLY A 101 6.64 1.77 2.35
CA GLY A 101 6.96 1.82 3.77
C GLY A 101 5.93 2.64 4.55
N THR A 102 5.62 2.20 5.77
CA THR A 102 4.69 2.91 6.67
C THR A 102 5.47 3.68 7.76
N GLY A 103 4.81 4.62 8.43
CA GLY A 103 5.39 5.37 9.55
C GLY A 103 6.03 6.70 9.17
N MET A 104 5.71 7.24 7.99
CA MET A 104 5.99 8.63 7.64
C MET A 104 5.02 9.56 8.37
N SER A 105 5.52 10.64 8.97
CA SER A 105 4.70 11.68 9.57
C SER A 105 4.06 12.58 8.50
N GLN A 106 3.02 13.32 8.86
CA GLN A 106 2.44 14.32 7.95
C GLN A 106 3.48 15.37 7.55
N ALA A 107 4.33 15.81 8.46
CA ALA A 107 5.41 16.75 8.17
C ALA A 107 6.41 16.19 7.14
N ASP A 108 6.72 14.89 7.18
CA ASP A 108 7.58 14.25 6.19
C ASP A 108 6.90 14.22 4.81
N LEU A 109 5.61 13.93 4.76
CA LEU A 109 4.82 13.93 3.52
C LEU A 109 4.76 15.33 2.91
N ASP A 110 4.51 16.35 3.71
CA ASP A 110 4.46 17.75 3.28
C ASP A 110 5.83 18.22 2.76
N ALA A 111 6.90 17.88 3.45
CA ALA A 111 8.27 18.20 3.03
C ALA A 111 8.64 17.49 1.72
N LEU A 112 8.26 16.21 1.57
CA LEU A 112 8.48 15.46 0.34
C LEU A 112 7.64 16.03 -0.82
N ALA A 113 6.40 16.42 -0.57
CA ALA A 113 5.54 17.06 -1.57
C ALA A 113 6.14 18.36 -2.08
N ALA A 114 6.63 19.23 -1.17
CA ALA A 114 7.30 20.48 -1.53
C ALA A 114 8.58 20.23 -2.36
N LEU A 115 9.38 19.23 -1.97
CA LEU A 115 10.59 18.86 -2.70
C LEU A 115 10.25 18.34 -4.11
N CYS A 116 9.28 17.44 -4.24
CA CYS A 116 8.82 16.92 -5.53
C CYS A 116 8.31 18.03 -6.45
N ALA A 117 7.51 18.95 -5.91
CA ALA A 117 7.00 20.10 -6.67
C ALA A 117 8.14 21.00 -7.16
N SER A 118 9.12 21.36 -6.28
CA SER A 118 10.25 22.22 -6.61
C SER A 118 11.15 21.63 -7.71
N LYS A 119 11.26 20.29 -7.74
CA LYS A 119 12.07 19.56 -8.74
C LYS A 119 11.26 19.09 -9.94
N ARG A 120 9.93 19.24 -9.93
CA ARG A 120 9.01 18.71 -10.95
C ARG A 120 9.18 17.20 -11.16
N ILE A 121 9.41 16.47 -10.06
CA ILE A 121 9.58 15.02 -10.05
C ILE A 121 8.32 14.39 -9.42
N GLY A 122 7.80 13.35 -10.07
CA GLY A 122 6.70 12.55 -9.53
C GLY A 122 7.16 11.64 -8.39
N ALA A 123 6.33 11.49 -7.37
CA ALA A 123 6.49 10.51 -6.31
C ALA A 123 5.14 9.89 -5.93
N VAL A 124 5.15 8.64 -5.52
CA VAL A 124 3.97 7.93 -5.00
C VAL A 124 4.28 7.38 -3.62
N VAL A 125 3.44 7.70 -2.65
CA VAL A 125 3.44 7.06 -1.32
C VAL A 125 2.11 6.34 -1.15
N ALA A 126 2.14 5.02 -1.09
CA ALA A 126 0.93 4.22 -0.94
C ALA A 126 1.08 3.23 0.22
N PRO A 127 0.33 3.42 1.34
CA PRO A 127 0.34 2.48 2.45
C PRO A 127 -0.20 1.10 2.09
N ASN A 128 -0.90 0.99 0.96
CA ASN A 128 -1.43 -0.26 0.44
C ASN A 128 -1.40 -0.25 -1.09
N PHE A 129 -0.74 -1.24 -1.70
CA PHE A 129 -0.69 -1.47 -3.14
C PHE A 129 -1.64 -2.57 -3.63
N ALA A 130 -2.44 -3.19 -2.75
CA ALA A 130 -3.41 -4.20 -3.17
C ALA A 130 -4.56 -3.52 -3.91
N LEU A 131 -4.59 -3.63 -5.24
CA LEU A 131 -5.61 -3.03 -6.10
C LEU A 131 -7.03 -3.43 -5.67
N GLY A 132 -7.25 -4.70 -5.34
CA GLY A 132 -8.56 -5.16 -4.88
C GLY A 132 -8.99 -4.50 -3.57
N ALA A 133 -8.07 -4.23 -2.63
CA ALA A 133 -8.39 -3.51 -1.40
C ALA A 133 -8.74 -2.04 -1.69
N VAL A 134 -8.05 -1.41 -2.61
CA VAL A 134 -8.34 -0.03 -3.03
C VAL A 134 -9.70 0.06 -3.71
N LEU A 135 -9.99 -0.86 -4.64
CA LEU A 135 -11.30 -0.94 -5.31
C LEU A 135 -12.44 -1.26 -4.32
N MET A 136 -12.20 -2.17 -3.36
CA MET A 136 -13.16 -2.45 -2.29
C MET A 136 -13.51 -1.19 -1.50
N MET A 137 -12.52 -0.37 -1.11
CA MET A 137 -12.75 0.90 -0.41
C MET A 137 -13.57 1.88 -1.27
N GLU A 138 -13.22 2.03 -2.55
CA GLU A 138 -13.93 2.93 -3.46
C GLU A 138 -15.36 2.47 -3.74
N PHE A 139 -15.58 1.19 -4.01
CA PHE A 139 -16.92 0.63 -4.19
C PHE A 139 -17.76 0.74 -2.92
N SER A 140 -17.14 0.57 -1.74
CA SER A 140 -17.81 0.77 -0.46
C SER A 140 -18.22 2.23 -0.26
N ARG A 141 -17.38 3.20 -0.64
CA ARG A 141 -17.70 4.62 -0.63
C ARG A 141 -18.88 4.94 -1.56
N GLN A 142 -18.93 4.33 -2.74
CA GLN A 142 -20.06 4.50 -3.67
C GLN A 142 -21.33 3.86 -3.13
N ALA A 143 -21.27 2.63 -2.61
CA ALA A 143 -22.40 1.91 -2.05
C ALA A 143 -23.03 2.66 -0.85
N ALA A 144 -22.22 3.32 -0.04
CA ALA A 144 -22.65 4.06 1.16
C ALA A 144 -23.68 5.18 0.87
N LYS A 145 -23.74 5.67 -0.35
CA LYS A 145 -24.74 6.66 -0.78
C LYS A 145 -26.17 6.10 -0.82
N TYR A 146 -26.29 4.78 -0.96
CA TYR A 146 -27.56 4.07 -1.14
C TYR A 146 -27.88 3.13 0.03
N PHE A 147 -26.85 2.68 0.76
CA PHE A 147 -26.96 1.78 1.89
C PHE A 147 -26.37 2.42 3.15
N PRO A 148 -27.22 3.05 3.99
CA PRO A 148 -26.71 3.80 5.16
C PRO A 148 -26.24 2.91 6.31
N HIS A 149 -26.72 1.64 6.41
CA HIS A 149 -26.30 0.70 7.44
C HIS A 149 -25.15 -0.16 6.91
N VAL A 150 -24.04 -0.18 7.65
CA VAL A 150 -22.83 -0.88 7.24
C VAL A 150 -22.05 -1.40 8.46
N GLU A 151 -21.48 -2.58 8.32
CA GLU A 151 -20.51 -3.15 9.24
C GLU A 151 -19.28 -3.62 8.48
N ILE A 152 -18.12 -3.60 9.12
CA ILE A 152 -16.85 -4.02 8.55
C ILE A 152 -16.30 -5.18 9.36
N ILE A 153 -15.87 -6.26 8.68
CA ILE A 153 -15.12 -7.36 9.29
C ILE A 153 -13.74 -7.37 8.65
N GLU A 154 -12.69 -7.21 9.45
CA GLU A 154 -11.31 -7.34 8.98
C GLU A 154 -10.63 -8.53 9.65
N LEU A 155 -9.90 -9.32 8.85
CA LEU A 155 -9.31 -10.56 9.31
C LEU A 155 -7.83 -10.59 8.93
N HIS A 156 -6.96 -10.82 9.90
CA HIS A 156 -5.52 -10.86 9.68
C HIS A 156 -4.87 -12.01 10.45
N HIS A 157 -3.62 -12.28 10.09
CA HIS A 157 -2.78 -13.22 10.82
C HIS A 157 -2.63 -12.79 12.28
N ASP A 158 -2.36 -13.74 13.16
CA ASP A 158 -2.24 -13.58 14.61
C ASP A 158 -1.08 -12.68 15.08
N HIS A 159 -0.08 -12.45 14.21
CA HIS A 159 1.04 -11.55 14.51
C HIS A 159 0.76 -10.06 14.26
N LYS A 160 -0.41 -9.70 13.73
CA LYS A 160 -0.79 -8.30 13.53
C LYS A 160 -1.19 -7.66 14.86
N ARG A 161 -0.45 -6.62 15.25
CA ARG A 161 -0.57 -5.99 16.58
C ARG A 161 -1.71 -4.98 16.66
N ASP A 162 -1.92 -4.20 15.61
CA ASP A 162 -2.97 -3.19 15.57
C ASP A 162 -4.34 -3.83 15.26
N ALA A 163 -5.37 -3.35 15.93
CA ALA A 163 -6.78 -3.65 15.67
C ALA A 163 -7.62 -2.40 16.03
N PRO A 164 -8.50 -1.93 15.13
CA PRO A 164 -8.69 -2.36 13.75
C PRO A 164 -7.51 -2.04 12.83
N SER A 165 -7.48 -2.70 11.66
CA SER A 165 -6.46 -2.43 10.64
C SER A 165 -6.60 -1.00 10.06
N GLY A 166 -5.47 -0.43 9.58
CA GLY A 166 -5.49 0.88 8.93
C GLY A 166 -6.41 0.93 7.70
N THR A 167 -6.54 -0.18 6.96
CA THR A 167 -7.48 -0.27 5.82
C THR A 167 -8.93 -0.21 6.29
N ALA A 168 -9.28 -0.90 7.38
CA ALA A 168 -10.64 -0.85 7.94
C ALA A 168 -11.01 0.54 8.45
N LEU A 169 -10.08 1.23 9.12
CA LEU A 169 -10.29 2.61 9.56
C LEU A 169 -10.49 3.57 8.38
N LYS A 170 -9.68 3.44 7.31
CA LYS A 170 -9.83 4.25 6.09
C LYS A 170 -11.14 3.95 5.38
N THR A 171 -11.55 2.67 5.31
CA THR A 171 -12.84 2.28 4.73
C THR A 171 -14.00 2.91 5.52
N ALA A 172 -13.97 2.83 6.85
CA ALA A 172 -14.98 3.45 7.71
C ALA A 172 -15.06 4.96 7.48
N ALA A 173 -13.93 5.66 7.43
CA ALA A 173 -13.89 7.10 7.16
C ALA A 173 -14.46 7.45 5.77
N ALA A 174 -14.09 6.70 4.72
CA ALA A 174 -14.58 6.92 3.37
C ALA A 174 -16.09 6.68 3.24
N VAL A 175 -16.60 5.62 3.89
CA VAL A 175 -18.03 5.30 3.96
C VAL A 175 -18.78 6.38 4.74
N ALA A 176 -18.28 6.80 5.90
CA ALA A 176 -18.87 7.83 6.72
C ALA A 176 -19.00 9.17 5.99
N ALA A 177 -17.94 9.58 5.29
CA ALA A 177 -17.93 10.81 4.48
C ALA A 177 -18.91 10.78 3.30
N ALA A 178 -19.24 9.59 2.78
CA ALA A 178 -20.14 9.44 1.65
C ALA A 178 -21.62 9.26 2.03
N ARG A 179 -21.91 8.89 3.29
CA ARG A 179 -23.30 8.74 3.78
C ARG A 179 -23.98 10.10 3.96
N THR A 180 -25.21 10.23 3.50
CA THR A 180 -26.01 11.44 3.68
C THR A 180 -26.79 11.46 5.00
N SER A 181 -27.28 10.31 5.44
CA SER A 181 -27.99 10.12 6.71
C SER A 181 -27.91 8.65 7.13
N VAL A 182 -28.02 8.41 8.43
CA VAL A 182 -28.09 7.04 8.98
C VAL A 182 -29.41 6.95 9.75
N PRO A 183 -30.44 6.28 9.20
CA PRO A 183 -31.67 6.04 9.95
C PRO A 183 -31.38 5.27 11.24
N PRO A 184 -32.16 5.48 12.30
CA PRO A 184 -32.02 4.69 13.50
C PRO A 184 -32.31 3.20 13.21
N LEU A 185 -31.67 2.32 13.94
CA LEU A 185 -32.03 0.90 13.91
C LEU A 185 -33.45 0.71 14.45
N ALA A 186 -34.16 -0.29 13.92
CA ALA A 186 -35.56 -0.58 14.29
C ALA A 186 -35.74 -0.94 15.77
N VAL A 187 -34.67 -1.45 16.41
CA VAL A 187 -34.68 -1.84 17.81
C VAL A 187 -33.49 -1.24 18.57
N LYS A 188 -33.68 -1.00 19.87
CA LYS A 188 -32.59 -0.60 20.75
C LYS A 188 -31.67 -1.81 20.97
N GLU A 189 -30.36 -1.62 20.72
CA GLU A 189 -29.37 -2.68 20.96
C GLU A 189 -29.26 -3.01 22.45
N GLU A 190 -29.21 -4.32 22.75
CA GLU A 190 -28.88 -4.87 24.05
C GLU A 190 -27.68 -5.82 23.89
N GLN A 191 -26.55 -5.50 24.54
CA GLN A 191 -25.36 -6.33 24.50
C GLN A 191 -25.35 -7.25 25.73
N THR A 192 -25.62 -8.54 25.52
CA THR A 192 -25.52 -9.56 26.57
C THR A 192 -24.07 -9.82 26.99
N LEU A 193 -23.11 -9.50 26.10
CA LEU A 193 -21.68 -9.48 26.38
C LEU A 193 -21.09 -8.19 25.84
N GLN A 194 -20.40 -7.43 26.69
CA GLN A 194 -19.79 -6.18 26.31
C GLN A 194 -18.80 -6.38 25.16
N GLY A 195 -18.90 -5.53 24.14
CA GLY A 195 -18.05 -5.58 22.96
C GLY A 195 -18.54 -6.54 21.85
N ALA A 196 -19.68 -7.22 22.05
CA ALA A 196 -20.24 -8.14 21.04
C ALA A 196 -20.54 -7.46 19.69
N ARG A 197 -20.76 -6.13 19.70
CA ARG A 197 -21.00 -5.32 18.50
C ARG A 197 -19.71 -4.68 17.93
N GLY A 198 -18.54 -5.18 18.31
CA GLY A 198 -17.25 -4.68 17.86
C GLY A 198 -16.89 -3.29 18.38
N ALA A 199 -15.82 -2.73 17.84
CA ALA A 199 -15.46 -1.32 18.03
C ALA A 199 -16.20 -0.43 17.02
N ARG A 200 -16.22 0.90 17.26
CA ARG A 200 -16.82 1.85 16.33
C ARG A 200 -15.80 2.89 15.87
N ALA A 201 -15.70 3.10 14.55
CA ALA A 201 -14.99 4.20 13.96
C ALA A 201 -15.95 4.98 13.05
N GLU A 202 -16.04 6.29 13.22
CA GLU A 202 -16.99 7.15 12.47
C GLU A 202 -18.44 6.65 12.55
N GLY A 203 -18.81 6.04 13.68
CA GLY A 203 -20.14 5.44 13.88
C GLY A 203 -20.37 4.10 13.18
N ILE A 204 -19.35 3.53 12.52
CA ILE A 204 -19.43 2.24 11.82
C ILE A 204 -18.84 1.15 12.70
N PRO A 205 -19.57 0.03 12.95
CA PRO A 205 -19.03 -1.12 13.64
C PRO A 205 -17.89 -1.78 12.85
N ILE A 206 -16.79 -2.11 13.52
CA ILE A 206 -15.67 -2.84 12.97
C ILE A 206 -15.36 -4.04 13.87
N HIS A 207 -15.30 -5.22 13.24
CA HIS A 207 -14.97 -6.49 13.90
C HIS A 207 -13.60 -6.93 13.43
N SER A 208 -12.67 -7.15 14.36
CA SER A 208 -11.29 -7.56 14.05
C SER A 208 -11.06 -9.01 14.41
N VAL A 209 -10.69 -9.84 13.45
CA VAL A 209 -10.34 -11.24 13.62
C VAL A 209 -8.83 -11.43 13.50
N ARG A 210 -8.23 -12.21 14.41
CA ARG A 210 -6.80 -12.57 14.42
C ARG A 210 -6.67 -14.07 14.57
N LEU A 211 -6.24 -14.75 13.46
CA LEU A 211 -6.11 -16.22 13.45
C LEU A 211 -4.89 -16.64 12.64
N PRO A 212 -4.18 -17.70 13.05
CA PRO A 212 -3.20 -18.37 12.19
C PRO A 212 -3.85 -18.81 10.87
N GLY A 213 -3.11 -18.72 9.77
CA GLY A 213 -3.58 -19.08 8.42
C GLY A 213 -4.24 -17.95 7.65
N LEU A 214 -4.63 -16.87 8.30
CA LEU A 214 -5.08 -15.65 7.61
C LEU A 214 -3.87 -14.80 7.16
N VAL A 215 -4.08 -13.97 6.14
CA VAL A 215 -3.09 -12.98 5.69
C VAL A 215 -3.63 -11.56 5.91
N ALA A 216 -4.48 -11.07 5.00
CA ALA A 216 -5.13 -9.77 5.13
C ALA A 216 -6.44 -9.77 4.32
N HIS A 217 -7.55 -9.68 5.01
CA HIS A 217 -8.87 -9.79 4.43
C HIS A 217 -9.76 -8.69 4.99
N GLN A 218 -10.70 -8.22 4.19
CA GLN A 218 -11.73 -7.31 4.67
C GLN A 218 -13.03 -7.54 3.91
N GLU A 219 -14.12 -7.52 4.67
CA GLU A 219 -15.49 -7.61 4.19
C GLU A 219 -16.26 -6.38 4.67
N VAL A 220 -16.99 -5.73 3.76
CA VAL A 220 -17.85 -4.60 4.05
C VAL A 220 -19.27 -5.01 3.71
N ILE A 221 -20.12 -5.09 4.72
CA ILE A 221 -21.50 -5.57 4.60
C ILE A 221 -22.43 -4.37 4.74
N PHE A 222 -23.22 -4.13 3.72
CA PHE A 222 -24.26 -3.10 3.67
C PHE A 222 -25.63 -3.74 3.80
N GLY A 223 -26.49 -3.12 4.63
CA GLY A 223 -27.88 -3.53 4.83
C GLY A 223 -28.88 -2.53 4.31
N GLY A 224 -29.94 -3.02 3.66
CA GLY A 224 -31.10 -2.26 3.20
C GLY A 224 -32.39 -3.07 3.29
N PRO A 225 -33.56 -2.48 3.09
CA PRO A 225 -34.82 -3.20 3.15
C PRO A 225 -34.84 -4.39 2.19
N GLY A 226 -34.96 -5.60 2.75
CA GLY A 226 -35.06 -6.85 1.98
C GLY A 226 -33.77 -7.29 1.27
N GLN A 227 -32.61 -6.65 1.53
CA GLN A 227 -31.37 -6.95 0.83
C GLN A 227 -30.11 -6.64 1.62
N THR A 228 -29.03 -7.31 1.27
CA THR A 228 -27.68 -6.97 1.69
C THR A 228 -26.77 -6.88 0.48
N LEU A 229 -25.73 -6.03 0.56
CA LEU A 229 -24.62 -5.99 -0.39
C LEU A 229 -23.33 -6.23 0.38
N THR A 230 -22.55 -7.21 -0.06
CA THR A 230 -21.23 -7.50 0.52
C THR A 230 -20.15 -7.24 -0.51
N ILE A 231 -19.12 -6.49 -0.11
CA ILE A 231 -17.90 -6.26 -0.89
C ILE A 231 -16.73 -6.83 -0.11
N ARG A 232 -16.02 -7.80 -0.68
CA ARG A 232 -14.93 -8.49 0.00
C ARG A 232 -13.65 -8.48 -0.83
N HIS A 233 -12.51 -8.34 -0.15
CA HIS A 233 -11.18 -8.51 -0.70
C HIS A 233 -10.34 -9.40 0.20
N ASP A 234 -9.64 -10.35 -0.42
CA ASP A 234 -8.75 -11.31 0.23
C ASP A 234 -7.35 -11.22 -0.38
N SER A 235 -6.36 -10.81 0.42
CA SER A 235 -4.93 -10.99 0.10
C SER A 235 -4.48 -12.32 0.67
N VAL A 236 -4.00 -13.21 -0.19
CA VAL A 236 -3.55 -14.55 0.21
C VAL A 236 -2.03 -14.67 0.34
N ASN A 237 -1.29 -13.73 -0.26
CA ASN A 237 0.17 -13.60 -0.14
C ASN A 237 0.63 -12.21 -0.60
N GLU A 238 1.94 -11.95 -0.61
CA GLU A 238 2.54 -10.66 -0.99
C GLU A 238 2.35 -10.31 -2.47
N GLU A 239 2.07 -11.25 -3.32
CA GLU A 239 1.87 -11.01 -4.76
C GLU A 239 0.63 -10.14 -5.03
N SER A 240 -0.34 -10.14 -4.10
CA SER A 240 -1.52 -9.28 -4.17
C SER A 240 -1.19 -7.78 -4.25
N PHE A 241 -0.03 -7.35 -3.77
CA PHE A 241 0.42 -5.95 -3.82
C PHE A 241 1.16 -5.60 -5.11
N MET A 242 1.65 -6.60 -5.85
CA MET A 242 2.55 -6.37 -6.98
C MET A 242 1.87 -5.70 -8.19
N PRO A 243 0.63 -6.01 -8.56
CA PRO A 243 -0.04 -5.30 -9.66
C PRO A 243 -0.14 -3.80 -9.43
N GLY A 244 -0.51 -3.35 -8.23
CA GLY A 244 -0.57 -1.93 -7.89
C GLY A 244 0.80 -1.27 -7.78
N LEU A 245 1.82 -1.99 -7.28
CA LEU A 245 3.20 -1.52 -7.27
C LEU A 245 3.73 -1.28 -8.70
N LEU A 246 3.51 -2.23 -9.61
CA LEU A 246 3.91 -2.09 -11.01
C LEU A 246 3.16 -0.97 -11.73
N LEU A 247 1.87 -0.80 -11.43
CA LEU A 247 1.08 0.34 -11.92
C LEU A 247 1.70 1.66 -11.45
N ALA A 248 1.98 1.80 -10.16
CA ALA A 248 2.60 3.01 -9.61
C ALA A 248 3.99 3.27 -10.21
N THR A 249 4.79 2.21 -10.41
CA THR A 249 6.13 2.28 -11.03
C THR A 249 6.06 2.82 -12.47
N ARG A 250 5.04 2.43 -13.23
CA ARG A 250 4.83 2.96 -14.59
C ARG A 250 4.34 4.41 -14.57
N ARG A 251 3.29 4.66 -13.78
CA ARG A 251 2.60 5.97 -13.74
C ARG A 251 3.46 7.09 -13.15
N VAL A 252 4.30 6.81 -12.14
CA VAL A 252 5.11 7.84 -11.47
C VAL A 252 6.00 8.62 -12.45
N ARG A 253 6.35 8.03 -13.59
CA ARG A 253 7.20 8.66 -14.60
C ARG A 253 6.54 9.85 -15.32
N SER A 254 5.23 9.85 -15.42
CA SER A 254 4.46 10.94 -16.04
C SER A 254 3.92 11.95 -15.03
N LEU A 255 4.12 11.72 -13.73
CA LEU A 255 3.64 12.58 -12.68
C LEU A 255 4.62 13.72 -12.37
N THR A 256 4.06 14.80 -11.82
CA THR A 256 4.80 15.89 -11.17
C THR A 256 4.21 16.10 -9.78
N GLY A 257 5.08 16.12 -8.75
CA GLY A 257 4.62 16.22 -7.36
C GLY A 257 4.32 14.87 -6.71
N LEU A 258 3.88 14.91 -5.45
CA LEU A 258 3.59 13.75 -4.64
C LEU A 258 2.12 13.33 -4.78
N ILE A 259 1.91 12.05 -5.03
CA ILE A 259 0.60 11.40 -4.87
C ILE A 259 0.64 10.52 -3.61
N PHE A 260 -0.33 10.74 -2.71
CA PHE A 260 -0.54 9.91 -1.54
C PHE A 260 -1.82 9.08 -1.72
N GLY A 261 -1.66 7.76 -1.68
CA GLY A 261 -2.72 6.77 -1.93
C GLY A 261 -2.73 6.26 -3.37
N LEU A 262 -2.91 4.93 -3.53
CA LEU A 262 -2.95 4.29 -4.84
C LEU A 262 -4.25 4.62 -5.60
N GLU A 263 -5.34 4.91 -4.88
CA GLU A 263 -6.65 5.27 -5.43
C GLU A 263 -6.58 6.43 -6.42
N LYS A 264 -5.75 7.43 -6.14
CA LYS A 264 -5.57 8.59 -7.02
C LYS A 264 -4.90 8.27 -8.36
N LEU A 265 -4.22 7.13 -8.46
CA LEU A 265 -3.66 6.65 -9.72
C LEU A 265 -4.67 5.87 -10.56
N LEU A 266 -5.80 5.44 -9.98
CA LEU A 266 -6.86 4.73 -10.69
C LEU A 266 -7.86 5.69 -11.34
N GLU A 267 -7.97 6.91 -10.80
CA GLU A 267 -8.89 7.96 -11.27
C GLU A 267 -8.31 8.82 -12.41
N SER A 268 -7.00 8.68 -12.70
CA SER A 268 -6.24 9.50 -13.65
C SER A 268 -6.05 8.86 -15.04
#